data_644f2740890bc766c2b22ffa3b85dee6
#
_entry.id   644f2740890bc766c2b22ffa3b85dee6
#
_cell.length_a   1.000
_cell.length_b   1.000
_cell.length_c   1.000
_cell.angle_alpha   90.00
_cell.angle_beta   90.00
_cell.angle_gamma   90.00
#
_symmetry.space_group_name_H-M   'P 1'
#
loop_
_entity.id
_entity.type
_entity.pdbx_description
1 polymer ?
#
loop_
_entity_poly.entity_id
_entity_poly.type
_entity_poly.pdbx_seq_one_letter_code
_entity_poly.pdbx_strand_id
1 'polypeptide(L)'
;HPINIHQVLDRVKALAANGVADGLILTDDYDPSLPPAYGDEDQLIQIFLNLVKNAAEAAHARGDGRGAITIHTAYRHGVKVRAAKGHVLRGAPLEVRIQDNGPGVPAHLRESLFQPFVSTKTHGAGLGLALVAKLVAGHGGLIDFESEPGRTTFRVLLPIASGEDTPA
;
A
#
# COMPACT_ATOMS: atom_id res chain seq x y z
N HIS A 1 -8.56 15.91 -4.86
CA HIS A 1 -8.09 16.12 -6.24
C HIS A 1 -7.95 14.81 -6.98
N PRO A 2 -8.17 14.80 -8.30
CA PRO A 2 -7.86 13.63 -9.14
C PRO A 2 -6.35 13.41 -9.20
N ILE A 3 -5.92 12.18 -8.92
CA ILE A 3 -4.50 11.81 -8.87
C ILE A 3 -4.29 10.59 -9.75
N ASN A 4 -3.30 10.65 -10.65
CA ASN A 4 -2.85 9.48 -11.38
C ASN A 4 -2.02 8.58 -10.46
N ILE A 5 -2.60 7.45 -10.05
CA ILE A 5 -1.94 6.57 -9.08
C ILE A 5 -0.63 5.97 -9.63
N HIS A 6 -0.54 5.74 -10.93
CA HIS A 6 0.69 5.19 -11.53
C HIS A 6 1.85 6.18 -11.44
N GLN A 7 1.59 7.49 -11.56
CA GLN A 7 2.62 8.51 -11.34
C GLN A 7 3.10 8.54 -9.89
N VAL A 8 2.17 8.40 -8.93
CA VAL A 8 2.51 8.27 -7.52
C VAL A 8 3.39 7.05 -7.28
N LEU A 9 3.01 5.89 -7.82
CA LEU A 9 3.75 4.65 -7.65
C LEU A 9 5.12 4.69 -8.33
N ASP A 10 5.23 5.32 -9.49
CA ASP A 10 6.51 5.50 -10.19
C ASP A 10 7.46 6.36 -9.37
N ARG A 11 6.95 7.41 -8.75
CA ARG A 11 7.73 8.25 -7.85
C ARG A 11 8.19 7.48 -6.60
N VAL A 12 7.32 6.67 -6.03
CA VAL A 12 7.66 5.79 -4.90
C VAL A 12 8.77 4.81 -5.29
N LYS A 13 8.66 4.17 -6.45
CA LYS A 13 9.71 3.26 -6.95
C LYS A 13 11.05 3.98 -7.11
N ALA A 14 11.04 5.17 -7.69
CA ALA A 14 12.26 5.95 -7.87
C ALA A 14 12.93 6.31 -6.54
N LEU A 15 12.13 6.72 -5.55
CA LEU A 15 12.64 7.03 -4.22
C LEU A 15 13.18 5.80 -3.49
N ALA A 16 12.54 4.64 -3.66
CA ALA A 16 12.96 3.41 -3.01
C ALA A 16 14.17 2.75 -3.68
N ALA A 17 14.28 2.82 -5.00
CA ALA A 17 15.31 2.14 -5.78
C ALA A 17 16.72 2.57 -5.40
N ASN A 18 16.92 3.85 -5.07
CA ASN A 18 18.22 4.42 -4.68
C ASN A 18 18.43 4.42 -3.16
N GLY A 19 17.56 3.75 -2.41
CA GLY A 19 17.60 3.70 -0.95
C GLY A 19 17.24 2.33 -0.42
N VAL A 20 16.09 2.25 0.24
CA VAL A 20 15.65 1.05 0.98
C VAL A 20 15.52 -0.19 0.08
N ALA A 21 15.19 -0.04 -1.19
CA ALA A 21 15.04 -1.15 -2.12
C ALA A 21 16.29 -1.39 -3.00
N ASP A 22 17.42 -0.79 -2.65
CA ASP A 22 18.67 -1.03 -3.37
C ASP A 22 19.04 -2.53 -3.30
N GLY A 23 19.39 -3.09 -4.44
CA GLY A 23 19.71 -4.52 -4.56
C GLY A 23 18.49 -5.45 -4.68
N LEU A 24 17.27 -4.92 -4.62
CA LEU A 24 16.05 -5.69 -4.82
C LEU A 24 15.56 -5.56 -6.28
N ILE A 25 14.80 -6.57 -6.70
CA ILE A 25 14.10 -6.52 -7.99
C ILE A 25 12.75 -5.83 -7.75
N LEU A 26 12.55 -4.67 -8.37
CA LEU A 26 11.29 -3.95 -8.37
C LEU A 26 10.57 -4.17 -9.71
N THR A 27 9.37 -4.72 -9.67
CA THR A 27 8.55 -4.98 -10.85
C THR A 27 7.20 -4.30 -10.69
N ASP A 28 6.65 -3.77 -11.76
CA ASP A 28 5.29 -3.27 -11.78
C ASP A 28 4.41 -4.08 -12.73
N ASP A 29 3.14 -4.18 -12.38
CA ASP A 29 2.09 -4.82 -13.17
C ASP A 29 0.84 -3.94 -13.04
N TYR A 30 0.79 -2.88 -13.86
CA TYR A 30 -0.23 -1.85 -13.77
C TYR A 30 -1.35 -2.09 -14.75
N ASP A 31 -2.58 -1.89 -14.28
CA ASP A 31 -3.75 -1.81 -15.15
C ASP A 31 -3.77 -0.41 -15.82
N PRO A 32 -3.51 -0.32 -17.14
CA PRO A 32 -3.43 0.97 -17.82
C PRO A 32 -4.78 1.69 -17.94
N SER A 33 -5.88 0.99 -17.68
CA SER A 33 -7.23 1.55 -17.79
C SER A 33 -7.74 2.20 -16.50
N LEU A 34 -6.93 2.24 -15.43
CA LEU A 34 -7.36 2.79 -14.15
C LEU A 34 -7.75 4.27 -14.27
N PRO A 35 -8.92 4.65 -13.74
CA PRO A 35 -9.26 6.05 -13.61
C PRO A 35 -8.42 6.71 -12.50
N PRO A 36 -8.37 8.04 -12.45
CA PRO A 36 -7.67 8.75 -11.37
C PRO A 36 -8.24 8.38 -10.00
N ALA A 37 -7.36 8.29 -9.02
CA ALA A 37 -7.76 8.21 -7.62
C ALA A 37 -8.20 9.58 -7.11
N TYR A 38 -9.04 9.59 -6.08
CA TYR A 38 -9.35 10.81 -5.34
C TYR A 38 -8.51 10.85 -4.07
N GLY A 39 -7.75 11.92 -3.87
CA GLY A 39 -6.95 12.03 -2.66
C GLY A 39 -5.95 13.18 -2.68
N ASP A 40 -5.02 13.06 -1.74
CA ASP A 40 -3.88 13.96 -1.57
C ASP A 40 -2.61 13.26 -2.04
N GLU A 41 -1.90 13.86 -2.98
CA GLU A 41 -0.74 13.25 -3.61
C GLU A 41 0.38 12.94 -2.60
N ASP A 42 0.68 13.87 -1.72
CA ASP A 42 1.76 13.70 -0.73
C ASP A 42 1.42 12.58 0.26
N GLN A 43 0.17 12.49 0.69
CA GLN A 43 -0.29 11.43 1.57
C GLN A 43 -0.30 10.07 0.87
N LEU A 44 -0.68 10.01 -0.40
CA LEU A 44 -0.62 8.78 -1.18
C LEU A 44 0.82 8.31 -1.37
N ILE A 45 1.74 9.22 -1.65
CA ILE A 45 3.17 8.90 -1.71
C ILE A 45 3.62 8.32 -0.36
N GLN A 46 3.24 8.93 0.74
CA GLN A 46 3.62 8.46 2.07
C GLN A 46 3.06 7.06 2.38
N ILE A 47 1.82 6.80 2.02
CA ILE A 47 1.20 5.46 2.14
C ILE A 47 2.05 4.41 1.43
N PHE A 48 2.27 4.59 0.14
CA PHE A 48 2.93 3.58 -0.68
C PHE A 48 4.43 3.49 -0.43
N LEU A 49 5.09 4.61 -0.12
CA LEU A 49 6.50 4.57 0.27
C LEU A 49 6.71 3.78 1.57
N ASN A 50 5.84 3.95 2.56
CA ASN A 50 5.90 3.17 3.79
C ASN A 50 5.65 1.67 3.55
N LEU A 51 4.70 1.34 2.68
CA LEU A 51 4.44 -0.06 2.31
C LEU A 51 5.62 -0.68 1.55
N VAL A 52 6.23 0.07 0.63
CA VAL A 52 7.42 -0.40 -0.11
C VAL A 52 8.62 -0.54 0.82
N LYS A 53 8.83 0.37 1.76
CA LYS A 53 9.88 0.23 2.77
C LYS A 53 9.71 -1.03 3.60
N ASN A 54 8.48 -1.29 4.05
CA ASN A 54 8.17 -2.50 4.81
C ASN A 54 8.43 -3.77 3.97
N ALA A 55 8.00 -3.76 2.72
CA ALA A 55 8.23 -4.86 1.78
C ALA A 55 9.73 -5.06 1.50
N ALA A 56 10.49 -3.98 1.37
CA ALA A 56 11.93 -4.04 1.13
C ALA A 56 12.68 -4.68 2.31
N GLU A 57 12.33 -4.31 3.52
CA GLU A 57 12.93 -4.92 4.72
C GLU A 57 12.64 -6.42 4.80
N ALA A 58 11.40 -6.83 4.49
CA ALA A 58 11.04 -8.24 4.43
C ALA A 58 11.82 -8.97 3.34
N ALA A 59 11.94 -8.39 2.15
CA ALA A 59 12.66 -8.97 1.03
C ALA A 59 14.16 -9.09 1.33
N HIS A 60 14.76 -8.09 1.97
CA HIS A 60 16.17 -8.15 2.41
C HIS A 60 16.38 -9.22 3.48
N ALA A 61 15.38 -9.50 4.32
CA ALA A 61 15.46 -10.51 5.36
C ALA A 61 15.64 -11.93 4.82
N ARG A 62 15.43 -12.17 3.53
CA ARG A 62 15.78 -13.46 2.89
C ARG A 62 17.26 -13.79 3.04
N GLY A 63 18.12 -12.78 2.93
CA GLY A 63 19.56 -12.95 3.06
C GLY A 63 20.26 -13.62 1.88
N ASP A 64 19.53 -13.99 0.81
CA ASP A 64 20.08 -14.68 -0.37
C ASP A 64 20.29 -13.78 -1.60
N GLY A 65 20.04 -12.49 -1.47
CA GLY A 65 20.15 -11.54 -2.57
C GLY A 65 19.06 -11.65 -3.64
N ARG A 66 18.01 -12.44 -3.39
CA ARG A 66 16.91 -12.70 -4.35
C ARG A 66 15.62 -11.97 -3.95
N GLY A 67 15.71 -10.98 -3.08
CA GLY A 67 14.55 -10.20 -2.68
C GLY A 67 13.89 -9.47 -3.84
N ALA A 68 12.58 -9.50 -3.89
CA ALA A 68 11.79 -8.89 -4.94
C ALA A 68 10.52 -8.26 -4.39
N ILE A 69 10.13 -7.15 -5.00
CA ILE A 69 8.87 -6.46 -4.72
C ILE A 69 8.12 -6.29 -6.03
N THR A 70 6.84 -6.61 -6.04
CA THR A 70 5.96 -6.37 -7.17
C THR A 70 4.84 -5.44 -6.76
N ILE A 71 4.57 -4.41 -7.58
CA ILE A 71 3.48 -3.48 -7.39
C ILE A 71 2.43 -3.77 -8.45
N HIS A 72 1.23 -4.14 -8.00
CA HIS A 72 0.09 -4.42 -8.88
C HIS A 72 -0.96 -3.34 -8.73
N THR A 73 -1.62 -2.96 -9.81
CA THR A 73 -2.84 -2.16 -9.78
C THR A 73 -3.96 -2.87 -10.52
N ALA A 74 -5.19 -2.68 -10.05
CA ALA A 74 -6.37 -3.27 -10.66
C ALA A 74 -7.62 -2.46 -10.35
N TYR A 75 -8.62 -2.59 -11.20
CA TYR A 75 -9.95 -2.06 -10.93
C TYR A 75 -10.84 -3.17 -10.38
N ARG A 76 -11.40 -2.94 -9.19
CA ARG A 76 -12.27 -3.90 -8.50
C ARG A 76 -13.70 -3.41 -8.49
N HIS A 77 -14.52 -3.96 -9.38
CA HIS A 77 -15.95 -3.66 -9.43
C HIS A 77 -16.66 -4.13 -8.15
N GLY A 78 -17.62 -3.34 -7.71
CA GLY A 78 -18.53 -3.71 -6.61
C GLY A 78 -17.94 -3.58 -5.21
N VAL A 79 -16.68 -3.17 -5.04
CA VAL A 79 -16.10 -2.95 -3.72
C VAL A 79 -16.63 -1.64 -3.16
N LYS A 80 -17.21 -1.71 -1.95
CA LYS A 80 -17.72 -0.55 -1.21
C LYS A 80 -17.14 -0.55 0.20
N VAL A 81 -16.69 0.61 0.64
CA VAL A 81 -16.18 0.81 2.00
C VAL A 81 -17.17 1.68 2.77
N ARG A 82 -17.49 1.25 3.99
CA ARG A 82 -18.37 2.01 4.87
C ARG A 82 -17.63 3.26 5.35
N ALA A 83 -18.25 4.43 5.17
CA ALA A 83 -17.69 5.67 5.68
C ALA A 83 -17.61 5.64 7.22
N ALA A 84 -16.65 6.39 7.78
CA ALA A 84 -16.27 6.34 9.20
C ALA A 84 -17.40 6.58 10.21
N LYS A 85 -18.53 7.14 9.81
CA LYS A 85 -19.73 7.33 10.65
C LYS A 85 -20.92 6.48 10.24
N GLY A 86 -20.70 5.42 9.50
CA GLY A 86 -21.66 4.34 9.32
C GLY A 86 -22.81 4.57 8.37
N HIS A 87 -22.89 5.70 7.70
CA HIS A 87 -24.10 6.06 6.98
C HIS A 87 -24.03 6.05 5.46
N VAL A 88 -22.83 6.00 4.86
CA VAL A 88 -22.68 6.00 3.40
C VAL A 88 -21.65 4.95 2.99
N LEU A 89 -22.04 4.06 2.09
CA LEU A 89 -21.12 3.17 1.41
C LEU A 89 -20.53 3.91 0.21
N ARG A 90 -19.20 4.06 0.21
CA ARG A 90 -18.50 4.62 -0.95
C ARG A 90 -17.80 3.50 -1.72
N GLY A 91 -17.81 3.59 -3.04
CA GLY A 91 -17.00 2.73 -3.87
C GLY A 91 -15.52 3.02 -3.69
N ALA A 92 -14.73 1.96 -3.55
CA ALA A 92 -13.27 2.03 -3.48
C ALA A 92 -12.69 1.01 -4.46
N PRO A 93 -12.91 1.20 -5.78
CA PRO A 93 -12.59 0.17 -6.77
C PRO A 93 -11.13 0.14 -7.19
N LEU A 94 -10.35 1.16 -6.85
CA LEU A 94 -8.93 1.21 -7.22
C LEU A 94 -8.13 0.41 -6.23
N GLU A 95 -7.52 -0.68 -6.70
CA GLU A 95 -6.68 -1.55 -5.88
C GLU A 95 -5.21 -1.36 -6.21
N VAL A 96 -4.39 -1.19 -5.16
CA VAL A 96 -2.93 -1.27 -5.25
C VAL A 96 -2.46 -2.38 -4.33
N ARG A 97 -1.67 -3.32 -4.84
CA ARG A 97 -1.06 -4.39 -4.07
C ARG A 97 0.45 -4.26 -4.09
N ILE A 98 1.06 -4.32 -2.92
CA ILE A 98 2.51 -4.35 -2.73
C ILE A 98 2.86 -5.74 -2.22
N GLN A 99 3.55 -6.53 -3.04
CA GLN A 99 3.90 -7.91 -2.73
C GLN A 99 5.40 -8.05 -2.58
N ASP A 100 5.83 -8.70 -1.51
CA ASP A 100 7.22 -9.08 -1.31
C ASP A 100 7.37 -10.61 -1.22
N ASN A 101 8.58 -11.09 -1.41
CA ASN A 101 8.93 -12.51 -1.29
C ASN A 101 9.76 -12.80 -0.03
N GLY A 102 9.57 -12.02 1.01
CA GLY A 102 10.21 -12.21 2.30
C GLY A 102 9.67 -13.40 3.09
N PRO A 103 10.11 -13.56 4.35
CA PRO A 103 9.74 -14.72 5.16
C PRO A 103 8.29 -14.77 5.62
N GLY A 104 7.55 -13.69 5.44
CA GLY A 104 6.16 -13.56 5.92
C GLY A 104 6.06 -12.91 7.29
N VAL A 105 4.85 -12.55 7.67
CA VAL A 105 4.56 -11.94 8.96
C VAL A 105 4.39 -13.04 10.01
N PRO A 106 5.09 -12.96 11.15
CA PRO A 106 4.90 -13.92 12.24
C PRO A 106 3.43 -13.97 12.70
N ALA A 107 2.92 -15.18 12.94
CA ALA A 107 1.51 -15.38 13.27
C ALA A 107 1.06 -14.57 14.48
N HIS A 108 1.91 -14.39 15.48
CA HIS A 108 1.58 -13.64 16.70
C HIS A 108 1.44 -12.13 16.49
N LEU A 109 1.88 -11.58 15.34
CA LEU A 109 1.77 -10.17 15.01
C LEU A 109 0.63 -9.85 14.05
N ARG A 110 0.00 -10.85 13.42
CA ARG A 110 -0.96 -10.62 12.33
C ARG A 110 -2.17 -9.80 12.75
N GLU A 111 -2.74 -10.08 13.92
CA GLU A 111 -3.94 -9.39 14.41
C GLU A 111 -3.67 -7.94 14.81
N SER A 112 -2.43 -7.60 15.14
CA SER A 112 -2.06 -6.28 15.67
C SER A 112 -1.16 -5.48 14.72
N LEU A 113 -1.00 -5.91 13.48
CA LEU A 113 0.02 -5.37 12.57
C LEU A 113 -0.13 -3.88 12.29
N PHE A 114 -1.35 -3.36 12.28
CA PHE A 114 -1.64 -1.95 12.05
C PHE A 114 -1.71 -1.11 13.35
N GLN A 115 -1.45 -1.71 14.48
CA GLN A 115 -1.42 -0.99 15.75
C GLN A 115 -0.06 -0.28 15.94
N PRO A 116 -0.03 0.87 16.66
CA PRO A 116 1.22 1.55 16.95
C PRO A 116 2.18 0.65 17.74
N PHE A 117 3.48 0.83 17.51
CA PHE A 117 4.58 0.17 18.22
C PHE A 117 4.68 -1.35 18.01
N VAL A 118 3.95 -1.90 17.04
CA VAL A 118 4.11 -3.30 16.63
C VAL A 118 5.16 -3.38 15.52
N SER A 119 6.25 -4.10 15.75
CA SER A 119 7.31 -4.24 14.76
C SER A 119 8.13 -5.50 15.02
N THR A 120 8.55 -6.17 13.93
CA THR A 120 9.56 -7.23 13.97
C THR A 120 10.98 -6.67 13.84
N LYS A 121 11.11 -5.35 13.65
CA LYS A 121 12.37 -4.69 13.29
C LYS A 121 13.12 -4.29 14.54
N THR A 122 14.43 -4.50 14.54
CA THR A 122 15.31 -4.13 15.65
C THR A 122 15.40 -2.60 15.82
N HIS A 123 15.14 -1.84 14.77
CA HIS A 123 15.31 -0.38 14.75
C HIS A 123 14.06 0.39 14.31
N GLY A 124 12.93 -0.28 14.11
CA GLY A 124 11.69 0.39 13.74
C GLY A 124 10.86 0.81 14.95
N ALA A 125 10.25 1.98 14.89
CA ALA A 125 9.36 2.46 15.95
C ALA A 125 7.97 1.77 15.93
N GLY A 126 7.68 0.97 14.91
CA GLY A 126 6.39 0.30 14.75
C GLY A 126 5.23 1.23 14.40
N LEU A 127 5.54 2.42 13.89
CA LEU A 127 4.53 3.44 13.56
C LEU A 127 4.13 3.47 12.09
N GLY A 128 4.94 2.90 11.19
CA GLY A 128 4.75 3.02 9.75
C GLY A 128 3.40 2.46 9.28
N LEU A 129 3.04 1.25 9.70
CA LEU A 129 1.77 0.62 9.31
C LEU A 129 0.56 1.25 10.00
N ALA A 130 0.70 1.70 11.25
CA ALA A 130 -0.37 2.44 11.93
C ALA A 130 -0.68 3.76 11.22
N LEU A 131 0.35 4.49 10.79
CA LEU A 131 0.19 5.71 10.00
C LEU A 131 -0.46 5.42 8.65
N VAL A 132 -0.02 4.36 7.95
CA VAL A 132 -0.61 3.94 6.68
C VAL A 132 -2.10 3.66 6.85
N ALA A 133 -2.48 2.90 7.87
CA ALA A 133 -3.90 2.59 8.14
C ALA A 133 -4.71 3.86 8.37
N LYS A 134 -4.17 4.81 9.13
CA LYS A 134 -4.82 6.10 9.39
C LYS A 134 -5.00 6.93 8.12
N LEU A 135 -3.96 7.02 7.28
CA LEU A 135 -4.02 7.77 6.04
C LEU A 135 -4.99 7.14 5.03
N VAL A 136 -4.98 5.81 4.91
CA VAL A 136 -5.91 5.08 4.05
C VAL A 136 -7.35 5.31 4.50
N ALA A 137 -7.63 5.20 5.78
CA ALA A 137 -8.96 5.48 6.33
C ALA A 137 -9.39 6.93 6.07
N GLY A 138 -8.47 7.88 6.20
CA GLY A 138 -8.71 9.29 5.90
C GLY A 138 -9.05 9.56 4.42
N HIS A 139 -8.62 8.68 3.52
CA HIS A 139 -8.97 8.72 2.10
C HIS A 139 -10.29 8.00 1.78
N GLY A 140 -10.97 7.43 2.76
CA GLY A 140 -12.17 6.61 2.53
C GLY A 140 -11.83 5.24 1.96
N GLY A 141 -10.62 4.78 2.14
CA GLY A 141 -10.13 3.51 1.64
C GLY A 141 -10.11 2.40 2.68
N LEU A 142 -9.58 1.27 2.28
CA LEU A 142 -9.38 0.09 3.10
C LEU A 142 -7.98 -0.47 2.88
N ILE A 143 -7.36 -0.98 3.94
CA ILE A 143 -6.11 -1.72 3.84
C ILE A 143 -6.27 -3.08 4.52
N ASP A 144 -5.77 -4.11 3.87
CA ASP A 144 -5.63 -5.44 4.44
C ASP A 144 -4.33 -6.09 3.95
N PHE A 145 -4.04 -7.29 4.42
CA PHE A 145 -2.88 -8.04 3.97
C PHE A 145 -3.14 -9.54 4.03
N GLU A 146 -2.37 -10.27 3.22
CA GLU A 146 -2.25 -11.72 3.28
C GLU A 146 -0.77 -12.05 3.40
N SER A 147 -0.43 -13.04 4.22
CA SER A 147 0.96 -13.43 4.43
C SER A 147 1.10 -14.93 4.60
N GLU A 148 2.12 -15.46 3.94
CA GLU A 148 2.60 -16.82 4.08
C GLU A 148 4.12 -16.82 3.92
N PRO A 149 4.83 -17.87 4.34
CA PRO A 149 6.27 -17.93 4.08
C PRO A 149 6.59 -17.77 2.59
N GLY A 150 7.41 -16.79 2.26
CA GLY A 150 7.80 -16.50 0.88
C GLY A 150 6.90 -15.50 0.15
N ARG A 151 5.80 -15.06 0.76
CA ARG A 151 4.93 -14.06 0.12
C ARG A 151 4.09 -13.29 1.13
N THR A 152 4.23 -11.97 1.12
CA THR A 152 3.33 -11.07 1.84
C THR A 152 2.80 -10.03 0.86
N THR A 153 1.50 -9.82 0.86
CA THR A 153 0.82 -8.85 0.01
C THR A 153 0.00 -7.90 0.87
N PHE A 154 0.32 -6.61 0.79
CA PHE A 154 -0.53 -5.54 1.33
C PHE A 154 -1.41 -5.02 0.21
N ARG A 155 -2.70 -4.91 0.49
CA ARG A 155 -3.71 -4.43 -0.46
C ARG A 155 -4.34 -3.16 0.06
N VAL A 156 -4.31 -2.10 -0.75
CA VAL A 156 -4.98 -0.83 -0.48
C VAL A 156 -6.08 -0.63 -1.51
N LEU A 157 -7.27 -0.32 -1.04
CA LEU A 157 -8.41 0.02 -1.88
C LEU A 157 -8.72 1.50 -1.69
N LEU A 158 -8.84 2.23 -2.78
CA LEU A 158 -9.05 3.68 -2.78
C LEU A 158 -10.27 4.06 -3.61
N PRO A 159 -10.97 5.15 -3.24
CA PRO A 159 -11.99 5.72 -4.09
C PRO A 159 -11.37 6.36 -5.33
N ILE A 160 -12.13 6.34 -6.43
CA ILE A 160 -11.76 7.04 -7.65
C ILE A 160 -12.34 8.46 -7.63
N ALA A 161 -11.72 9.36 -8.40
CA ALA A 161 -12.28 10.68 -8.66
C ALA A 161 -13.47 10.51 -9.61
N SER A 162 -14.66 10.93 -9.19
CA SER A 162 -15.82 11.02 -10.07
C SER A 162 -15.93 12.43 -10.64
N GLY A 163 -16.62 12.56 -11.79
CA GLY A 163 -16.84 13.87 -12.40
C GLY A 163 -17.64 14.84 -11.52
N GLU A 164 -18.25 14.34 -10.45
CA GLU A 164 -19.00 15.12 -9.48
C GLU A 164 -18.12 15.73 -8.37
N ASP A 165 -16.86 15.29 -8.26
CA ASP A 165 -15.92 15.77 -7.25
C ASP A 165 -15.12 17.01 -7.72
N THR A 166 -15.50 17.61 -8.84
CA THR A 166 -14.90 18.86 -9.28
C THR A 166 -15.58 20.00 -8.52
N PRO A 167 -14.85 20.75 -7.68
CA PRO A 167 -15.45 21.90 -7.03
C PRO A 167 -15.89 22.90 -8.10
N ALA A 168 -17.09 23.34 -7.94
CA ALA A 168 -17.66 24.37 -8.82
C ALA A 168 -16.88 25.68 -8.70
#